data_2d7e3d50801a7dc8c2f46657008dee84
#
_entry.id   2d7e3d50801a7dc8c2f46657008dee84
#
_cell.length_a   1.000
_cell.length_b   1.000
_cell.length_c   1.000
_cell.angle_alpha   90.00
_cell.angle_beta   90.00
_cell.angle_gamma   90.00
#
_symmetry.space_group_name_H-M   'P 1'
#
loop_
_entity.id
_entity.type
_entity.pdbx_description
1 polymer ?
#
loop_
_entity_poly.entity_id
_entity_poly.type
_entity_poly.pdbx_seq_one_letter_code
_entity_poly.pdbx_strand_id
1 'polypeptide(L)'
;MNKKNKRFLIALLRFHGDIVLTTPMINEIKRNFPNAEIDYLVYRGTGSILESDSRVNKILEAESSSKSNLIKRVLKEIQLLRKLITTNYDYGIFLTTQWRMALMARCLVNAKTAGVDDIKRRKATWVNSFTTIFNGSENKHIVERNLKSLEQLGLKINSKDITLKLSIPKAAEDSVKELNRSYLIGNNYCVFHPVSRRKVKLWNKEYFAELIDYYSGLGLKVVVTSGPEKKELSYLNDIEFLTESKPINLGGQTSLIELAELIKGANFFVALDSVASHIGAAVGTKGVTLFGPSKPENWRPWAKNISIISRNKNEEYCSLHGHLEGKSNQCLCYISPKKVIKELERLNS
;
A
#
# COMPACT_ATOMS: atom_id res chain seq x y z
N MET A 1 -14.46 24.89 -28.77
CA MET A 1 -13.63 23.71 -29.03
C MET A 1 -13.74 22.75 -27.82
N ASN A 2 -14.41 21.62 -27.99
CA ASN A 2 -14.48 20.59 -26.95
C ASN A 2 -13.07 20.06 -26.72
N LYS A 3 -12.42 20.46 -25.62
CA LYS A 3 -11.13 19.87 -25.22
C LYS A 3 -11.44 18.41 -24.88
N LYS A 4 -11.07 17.50 -25.78
CA LYS A 4 -11.12 16.05 -25.56
C LYS A 4 -10.52 15.73 -24.18
N ASN A 5 -11.25 14.99 -23.35
CA ASN A 5 -10.76 14.60 -22.03
C ASN A 5 -9.41 13.85 -22.16
N LYS A 6 -8.43 14.23 -21.37
CA LYS A 6 -7.13 13.55 -21.35
C LYS A 6 -7.24 12.19 -20.70
N ARG A 7 -6.62 11.17 -21.30
CA ARG A 7 -6.59 9.79 -20.79
C ARG A 7 -5.21 9.43 -20.28
N PHE A 8 -5.18 8.97 -19.04
CA PHE A 8 -3.98 8.57 -18.33
C PHE A 8 -4.01 7.09 -18.02
N LEU A 9 -2.88 6.40 -18.25
CA LEU A 9 -2.63 5.07 -17.73
C LEU A 9 -1.57 5.14 -16.63
N ILE A 10 -1.87 4.66 -15.43
CA ILE A 10 -0.91 4.43 -14.34
C ILE A 10 -0.67 2.93 -14.24
N ALA A 11 0.52 2.48 -14.62
CA ALA A 11 0.89 1.07 -14.62
C ALA A 11 1.80 0.74 -13.44
N LEU A 12 1.29 -0.03 -12.48
CA LEU A 12 1.98 -0.44 -11.26
C LEU A 12 1.74 -1.93 -10.98
N LEU A 13 2.61 -2.80 -11.45
CA LEU A 13 2.54 -4.24 -11.16
C LEU A 13 3.23 -4.54 -9.82
N ARG A 14 2.55 -4.16 -8.73
CA ARG A 14 2.97 -4.34 -7.35
C ARG A 14 1.78 -4.69 -6.45
N PHE A 15 1.96 -4.55 -5.13
CA PHE A 15 0.97 -4.95 -4.13
C PHE A 15 0.12 -3.76 -3.66
N HIS A 16 -0.93 -4.06 -2.89
CA HIS A 16 -1.94 -3.11 -2.42
C HIS A 16 -1.35 -1.86 -1.75
N GLY A 17 -0.34 -2.01 -0.86
CA GLY A 17 0.30 -0.87 -0.19
C GLY A 17 0.98 0.08 -1.16
N ASP A 18 1.65 -0.46 -2.20
CA ASP A 18 2.27 0.35 -3.26
C ASP A 18 1.20 1.16 -4.02
N ILE A 19 0.00 0.59 -4.21
CA ILE A 19 -1.12 1.25 -4.91
C ILE A 19 -1.65 2.42 -4.08
N VAL A 20 -1.84 2.25 -2.75
CA VAL A 20 -2.23 3.35 -1.86
C VAL A 20 -1.26 4.53 -1.99
N LEU A 21 0.04 4.25 -2.07
CA LEU A 21 1.09 5.27 -2.21
C LEU A 21 1.10 5.98 -3.58
N THR A 22 0.27 5.55 -4.55
CA THR A 22 0.07 6.28 -5.82
C THR A 22 -1.13 7.22 -5.81
N THR A 23 -1.98 7.19 -4.79
CA THR A 23 -3.20 8.02 -4.76
C THR A 23 -2.93 9.53 -4.86
N PRO A 24 -1.80 10.11 -4.41
CA PRO A 24 -1.48 11.50 -4.68
C PRO A 24 -1.34 11.83 -6.18
N MET A 25 -0.97 10.85 -7.00
CA MET A 25 -0.90 11.06 -8.46
C MET A 25 -2.28 11.35 -9.05
N ILE A 26 -3.32 10.68 -8.55
CA ILE A 26 -4.71 10.91 -8.96
C ILE A 26 -5.08 12.37 -8.69
N ASN A 27 -4.77 12.88 -7.49
CA ASN A 27 -5.05 14.26 -7.10
C ASN A 27 -4.35 15.25 -8.04
N GLU A 28 -3.06 15.04 -8.32
CA GLU A 28 -2.28 15.93 -9.18
C GLU A 28 -2.71 15.87 -10.64
N ILE A 29 -3.05 14.70 -11.16
CA ILE A 29 -3.61 14.58 -12.52
C ILE A 29 -4.94 15.34 -12.62
N LYS A 30 -5.85 15.16 -11.65
CA LYS A 30 -7.15 15.85 -11.63
C LYS A 30 -7.01 17.36 -11.42
N ARG A 31 -5.97 17.81 -10.71
CA ARG A 31 -5.67 19.25 -10.56
C ARG A 31 -5.24 19.88 -11.89
N ASN A 32 -4.39 19.20 -12.66
CA ASN A 32 -3.95 19.67 -13.97
C ASN A 32 -5.03 19.50 -15.04
N PHE A 33 -5.81 18.42 -14.96
CA PHE A 33 -6.83 18.04 -15.92
C PHE A 33 -8.09 17.55 -15.18
N PRO A 34 -9.01 18.43 -14.79
CA PRO A 34 -10.18 18.08 -13.96
C PRO A 34 -11.03 16.94 -14.54
N ASN A 35 -11.16 16.89 -15.86
CA ASN A 35 -11.95 15.89 -16.58
C ASN A 35 -11.09 14.71 -17.12
N ALA A 36 -9.87 14.51 -16.59
CA ALA A 36 -9.04 13.40 -17.02
C ALA A 36 -9.71 12.04 -16.69
N GLU A 37 -9.63 11.10 -17.63
CA GLU A 37 -9.93 9.69 -17.39
C GLU A 37 -8.63 9.00 -16.94
N ILE A 38 -8.65 8.35 -15.77
CA ILE A 38 -7.47 7.71 -15.20
C ILE A 38 -7.72 6.21 -15.10
N ASP A 39 -6.98 5.43 -15.86
CA ASP A 39 -6.99 3.97 -15.78
C ASP A 39 -5.77 3.47 -15.01
N TYR A 40 -5.96 2.45 -14.19
CA TYR A 40 -4.87 1.73 -13.53
C TYR A 40 -4.61 0.40 -14.19
N LEU A 41 -3.34 0.04 -14.35
CA LEU A 41 -2.90 -1.30 -14.71
C LEU A 41 -2.13 -1.91 -13.53
N VAL A 42 -2.72 -2.95 -12.94
CA VAL A 42 -2.24 -3.57 -11.71
C VAL A 42 -2.21 -5.10 -11.83
N TYR A 43 -1.62 -5.79 -10.89
CA TYR A 43 -1.82 -7.24 -10.80
C TYR A 43 -3.27 -7.56 -10.41
N ARG A 44 -3.78 -8.68 -10.93
CA ARG A 44 -5.11 -9.17 -10.62
C ARG A 44 -5.38 -9.17 -9.11
N GLY A 45 -6.50 -8.58 -8.72
CA GLY A 45 -6.99 -8.45 -7.34
C GLY A 45 -6.26 -7.39 -6.50
N THR A 46 -5.15 -6.80 -6.99
CA THR A 46 -4.45 -5.77 -6.18
C THR A 46 -5.07 -4.38 -6.30
N GLY A 47 -5.93 -4.16 -7.28
CA GLY A 47 -6.61 -2.90 -7.54
C GLY A 47 -7.87 -2.66 -6.69
N SER A 48 -8.34 -3.65 -5.95
CA SER A 48 -9.61 -3.59 -5.19
C SER A 48 -9.74 -2.36 -4.29
N ILE A 49 -8.62 -1.86 -3.76
CA ILE A 49 -8.59 -0.66 -2.92
C ILE A 49 -8.95 0.64 -3.66
N LEU A 50 -8.96 0.65 -4.98
CA LEU A 50 -9.32 1.78 -5.84
C LEU A 50 -10.66 1.61 -6.55
N GLU A 51 -11.32 0.45 -6.45
CA GLU A 51 -12.56 0.15 -7.19
C GLU A 51 -13.70 1.15 -6.89
N SER A 52 -13.72 1.67 -5.67
CA SER A 52 -14.72 2.64 -5.23
C SER A 52 -14.29 4.09 -5.43
N ASP A 53 -13.12 4.35 -6.00
CA ASP A 53 -12.64 5.71 -6.21
C ASP A 53 -13.19 6.28 -7.53
N SER A 54 -14.17 7.16 -7.43
CA SER A 54 -14.80 7.80 -8.59
C SER A 54 -13.85 8.63 -9.47
N ARG A 55 -12.64 8.91 -8.99
CA ARG A 55 -11.59 9.58 -9.77
C ARG A 55 -10.88 8.62 -10.72
N VAL A 56 -10.98 7.31 -10.46
CA VAL A 56 -10.43 6.23 -11.30
C VAL A 56 -11.52 5.75 -12.26
N ASN A 57 -11.21 5.71 -13.55
CA ASN A 57 -12.16 5.32 -14.58
C ASN A 57 -12.22 3.80 -14.75
N LYS A 58 -11.07 3.13 -14.85
CA LYS A 58 -10.98 1.66 -15.03
C LYS A 58 -9.76 1.09 -14.32
N ILE A 59 -9.92 -0.16 -13.85
CA ILE A 59 -8.82 -0.98 -13.37
C ILE A 59 -8.60 -2.11 -14.37
N LEU A 60 -7.42 -2.12 -14.98
CA LEU A 60 -6.95 -3.15 -15.89
C LEU A 60 -6.09 -4.13 -15.10
N GLU A 61 -6.37 -5.40 -15.24
CA GLU A 61 -5.68 -6.43 -14.49
C GLU A 61 -4.69 -7.21 -15.38
N ALA A 62 -3.48 -7.36 -14.89
CA ALA A 62 -2.45 -8.19 -15.46
C ALA A 62 -2.24 -9.45 -14.60
N GLU A 63 -2.04 -10.60 -15.24
CA GLU A 63 -1.75 -11.83 -14.51
C GLU A 63 -0.36 -11.78 -13.86
N SER A 64 -0.28 -12.27 -12.61
CA SER A 64 1.01 -12.53 -11.96
C SER A 64 1.60 -13.85 -12.48
N SER A 65 2.91 -14.04 -12.30
CA SER A 65 3.64 -15.21 -12.85
C SER A 65 3.32 -16.56 -12.19
N SER A 66 2.36 -16.64 -11.24
CA SER A 66 2.10 -17.86 -10.48
C SER A 66 1.01 -18.74 -11.09
N LYS A 67 1.29 -20.04 -11.21
CA LYS A 67 0.37 -21.21 -11.27
C LYS A 67 -0.74 -21.29 -12.34
N SER A 68 -0.88 -20.37 -13.29
CA SER A 68 -1.88 -20.50 -14.36
C SER A 68 -1.31 -21.19 -15.61
N ASN A 69 -2.18 -21.89 -16.35
CA ASN A 69 -1.82 -22.48 -17.65
C ASN A 69 -1.21 -21.41 -18.57
N LEU A 70 -0.03 -21.70 -19.13
CA LEU A 70 0.75 -20.77 -19.96
C LEU A 70 -0.07 -20.20 -21.12
N ILE A 71 -0.87 -21.03 -21.79
CA ILE A 71 -1.71 -20.61 -22.92
C ILE A 71 -2.74 -19.56 -22.47
N LYS A 72 -3.43 -19.80 -21.35
CA LYS A 72 -4.40 -18.84 -20.80
C LYS A 72 -3.73 -17.51 -20.43
N ARG A 73 -2.51 -17.56 -19.90
CA ARG A 73 -1.72 -16.34 -19.61
C ARG A 73 -1.40 -15.55 -20.86
N VAL A 74 -0.91 -16.23 -21.91
CA VAL A 74 -0.56 -15.57 -23.18
C VAL A 74 -1.81 -14.93 -23.80
N LEU A 75 -2.94 -15.63 -23.83
CA LEU A 75 -4.20 -15.09 -24.36
C LEU A 75 -4.64 -13.84 -23.59
N LYS A 76 -4.60 -13.86 -22.26
CA LYS A 76 -4.95 -12.69 -21.44
C LYS A 76 -3.99 -11.53 -21.66
N GLU A 77 -2.69 -11.80 -21.81
CA GLU A 77 -1.70 -10.77 -22.14
C GLU A 77 -1.98 -10.14 -23.50
N ILE A 78 -2.29 -10.93 -24.52
CA ILE A 78 -2.68 -10.43 -25.85
C ILE A 78 -3.95 -9.56 -25.75
N GLN A 79 -4.96 -10.01 -24.99
CA GLN A 79 -6.18 -9.22 -24.77
C GLN A 79 -5.88 -7.88 -24.08
N LEU A 80 -4.99 -7.88 -23.06
CA LEU A 80 -4.56 -6.67 -22.38
C LEU A 80 -3.84 -5.74 -23.34
N LEU A 81 -2.87 -6.23 -24.11
CA LEU A 81 -2.13 -5.42 -25.10
C LEU A 81 -3.07 -4.84 -26.16
N ARG A 82 -4.02 -5.62 -26.69
CA ARG A 82 -5.05 -5.12 -27.61
C ARG A 82 -5.85 -3.96 -26.98
N LYS A 83 -6.26 -4.12 -25.71
CA LYS A 83 -6.99 -3.07 -24.99
C LYS A 83 -6.15 -1.81 -24.81
N LEU A 84 -4.86 -1.94 -24.53
CA LEU A 84 -3.94 -0.80 -24.43
C LEU A 84 -3.78 -0.09 -25.79
N ILE A 85 -3.65 -0.83 -26.89
CA ILE A 85 -3.52 -0.29 -28.24
C ILE A 85 -4.79 0.44 -28.68
N THR A 86 -5.97 -0.12 -28.39
CA THR A 86 -7.26 0.44 -28.83
C THR A 86 -7.74 1.58 -27.93
N THR A 87 -7.23 1.71 -26.71
CA THR A 87 -7.50 2.84 -25.84
C THR A 87 -6.52 3.95 -26.13
N ASN A 88 -6.95 5.00 -26.80
CA ASN A 88 -6.11 6.15 -27.13
C ASN A 88 -5.73 6.93 -25.87
N TYR A 89 -4.66 6.50 -25.19
CA TYR A 89 -4.08 7.22 -24.04
C TYR A 89 -3.29 8.44 -24.52
N ASP A 90 -3.41 9.55 -23.78
CA ASP A 90 -2.53 10.73 -23.97
C ASP A 90 -1.25 10.59 -23.13
N TYR A 91 -1.33 9.90 -21.99
CA TYR A 91 -0.23 9.72 -21.03
C TYR A 91 -0.16 8.29 -20.51
N GLY A 92 1.05 7.76 -20.40
CA GLY A 92 1.33 6.45 -19.78
C GLY A 92 2.44 6.56 -18.74
N ILE A 93 2.17 6.16 -17.51
CA ILE A 93 3.10 6.21 -16.39
C ILE A 93 3.43 4.80 -15.93
N PHE A 94 4.68 4.38 -16.03
CA PHE A 94 5.14 3.02 -15.76
C PHE A 94 6.06 3.03 -14.53
N LEU A 95 5.53 2.62 -13.37
CA LEU A 95 6.15 2.78 -12.05
C LEU A 95 7.01 1.59 -11.60
N THR A 96 7.20 0.59 -12.46
CA THR A 96 8.06 -0.58 -12.16
C THR A 96 9.03 -0.89 -13.30
N THR A 97 10.12 -1.60 -12.97
CA THR A 97 11.23 -1.89 -13.90
C THR A 97 11.11 -3.25 -14.61
N GLN A 98 9.91 -3.83 -14.67
CA GLN A 98 9.68 -5.09 -15.38
C GLN A 98 9.69 -4.88 -16.90
N TRP A 99 10.35 -5.76 -17.67
CA TRP A 99 10.42 -5.64 -19.14
C TRP A 99 9.06 -5.57 -19.84
N ARG A 100 8.04 -6.19 -19.26
CA ARG A 100 6.67 -6.08 -19.81
C ARG A 100 6.14 -4.64 -19.77
N MET A 101 6.64 -3.77 -18.86
CA MET A 101 6.30 -2.35 -18.87
C MET A 101 6.82 -1.64 -20.11
N ALA A 102 8.05 -1.97 -20.55
CA ALA A 102 8.61 -1.43 -21.79
C ALA A 102 7.80 -1.87 -23.01
N LEU A 103 7.36 -3.13 -23.05
CA LEU A 103 6.48 -3.64 -24.10
C LEU A 103 5.13 -2.90 -24.13
N MET A 104 4.50 -2.75 -22.97
CA MET A 104 3.22 -2.05 -22.84
C MET A 104 3.33 -0.57 -23.19
N ALA A 105 4.43 0.09 -22.82
CA ALA A 105 4.67 1.48 -23.18
C ALA A 105 4.73 1.67 -24.70
N ARG A 106 5.36 0.75 -25.41
CA ARG A 106 5.42 0.78 -26.89
C ARG A 106 4.06 0.57 -27.57
N CYS A 107 3.12 -0.06 -26.88
CA CYS A 107 1.75 -0.20 -27.37
C CYS A 107 0.96 1.12 -27.31
N LEU A 108 1.43 2.12 -26.54
CA LEU A 108 0.79 3.43 -26.41
C LEU A 108 1.39 4.42 -27.43
N VAL A 109 1.22 4.15 -28.70
CA VAL A 109 1.95 4.81 -29.84
C VAL A 109 1.89 6.34 -29.79
N ASN A 110 0.76 6.92 -29.42
CA ASN A 110 0.54 8.38 -29.42
C ASN A 110 0.63 9.02 -28.04
N ALA A 111 0.96 8.24 -26.98
CA ALA A 111 1.03 8.73 -25.61
C ALA A 111 2.41 9.29 -25.28
N LYS A 112 2.44 10.35 -24.46
CA LYS A 112 3.65 10.69 -23.72
C LYS A 112 3.84 9.70 -22.59
N THR A 113 4.96 8.99 -22.53
CA THR A 113 5.19 7.92 -21.58
C THR A 113 6.37 8.21 -20.67
N ALA A 114 6.22 7.92 -19.36
CA ALA A 114 7.29 8.02 -18.37
C ALA A 114 7.61 6.63 -17.81
N GLY A 115 8.88 6.24 -17.87
CA GLY A 115 9.38 4.99 -17.29
C GLY A 115 10.40 5.22 -16.18
N VAL A 116 10.57 4.23 -15.28
CA VAL A 116 11.56 4.30 -14.21
C VAL A 116 12.97 4.12 -14.79
N ASP A 117 13.89 5.06 -14.48
CA ASP A 117 15.32 4.89 -14.69
C ASP A 117 15.89 4.01 -13.56
N ASP A 118 16.31 2.81 -13.90
CA ASP A 118 16.97 1.87 -13.00
C ASP A 118 18.32 1.47 -13.61
N ILE A 119 19.38 1.63 -12.85
CA ILE A 119 20.77 1.30 -13.29
C ILE A 119 20.86 -0.12 -13.86
N LYS A 120 20.14 -1.08 -13.25
CA LYS A 120 20.12 -2.49 -13.71
C LYS A 120 19.38 -2.69 -15.03
N ARG A 121 18.57 -1.72 -15.44
CA ARG A 121 17.74 -1.75 -16.67
C ARG A 121 18.15 -0.73 -17.72
N ARG A 122 19.16 0.09 -17.44
CA ARG A 122 19.63 1.21 -18.28
C ARG A 122 20.29 0.72 -19.58
N LYS A 123 19.53 -0.05 -20.36
CA LYS A 123 19.87 -0.43 -21.75
C LYS A 123 19.08 0.44 -22.71
N ALA A 124 19.64 0.68 -23.90
CA ALA A 124 18.97 1.48 -24.95
C ALA A 124 17.54 0.97 -25.23
N THR A 125 17.33 -0.35 -25.26
CA THR A 125 16.02 -0.96 -25.47
C THR A 125 15.00 -0.61 -24.40
N TRP A 126 15.42 -0.39 -23.14
CA TRP A 126 14.56 0.06 -22.05
C TRP A 126 14.25 1.54 -22.19
N VAL A 127 15.31 2.37 -22.26
CA VAL A 127 15.20 3.84 -22.32
C VAL A 127 14.34 4.27 -23.51
N ASN A 128 14.60 3.72 -24.71
CA ASN A 128 13.88 4.05 -25.93
C ASN A 128 12.43 3.51 -25.99
N SER A 129 11.97 2.83 -24.94
CA SER A 129 10.57 2.40 -24.84
C SER A 129 9.66 3.48 -24.23
N PHE A 130 10.24 4.56 -23.72
CA PHE A 130 9.49 5.64 -23.07
C PHE A 130 9.85 6.99 -23.70
N THR A 131 8.91 7.93 -23.69
CA THR A 131 9.16 9.31 -24.11
C THR A 131 10.15 10.00 -23.17
N THR A 132 10.06 9.69 -21.89
CA THR A 132 10.97 10.18 -20.84
C THR A 132 11.20 9.11 -19.78
N ILE A 133 12.30 9.24 -19.06
CA ILE A 133 12.59 8.40 -17.88
C ILE A 133 12.73 9.30 -16.65
N PHE A 134 12.36 8.79 -15.49
CA PHE A 134 12.51 9.47 -14.21
C PHE A 134 13.34 8.63 -13.25
N ASN A 135 14.11 9.29 -12.39
CA ASN A 135 15.05 8.61 -11.52
C ASN A 135 14.32 7.75 -10.48
N GLY A 136 14.53 6.44 -10.56
CA GLY A 136 13.99 5.44 -9.63
C GLY A 136 14.89 5.14 -8.43
N SER A 137 16.14 5.61 -8.42
CA SER A 137 17.16 5.26 -7.41
C SER A 137 17.44 6.38 -6.39
N GLU A 138 16.79 7.53 -6.48
CA GLU A 138 16.94 8.61 -5.50
C GLU A 138 16.56 8.11 -4.08
N ASN A 139 17.31 8.58 -3.07
CA ASN A 139 17.00 8.34 -1.66
C ASN A 139 15.80 9.22 -1.20
N LYS A 140 14.71 9.15 -1.95
CA LYS A 140 13.45 9.85 -1.71
C LYS A 140 12.33 8.86 -1.45
N HIS A 141 11.30 9.34 -0.79
CA HIS A 141 10.10 8.56 -0.55
C HIS A 141 9.43 8.16 -1.87
N ILE A 142 8.83 6.95 -1.93
CA ILE A 142 8.19 6.42 -3.15
C ILE A 142 7.08 7.34 -3.68
N VAL A 143 6.35 8.05 -2.81
CA VAL A 143 5.34 9.04 -3.21
C VAL A 143 5.98 10.17 -4.03
N GLU A 144 7.10 10.73 -3.57
CA GLU A 144 7.81 11.80 -4.29
C GLU A 144 8.37 11.30 -5.62
N ARG A 145 8.90 10.07 -5.63
CA ARG A 145 9.40 9.44 -6.85
C ARG A 145 8.29 9.20 -7.86
N ASN A 146 7.12 8.76 -7.43
CA ASN A 146 5.96 8.57 -8.29
C ASN A 146 5.49 9.92 -8.88
N LEU A 147 5.42 10.97 -8.08
CA LEU A 147 5.06 12.31 -8.55
C LEU A 147 6.07 12.89 -9.53
N LYS A 148 7.36 12.55 -9.38
CA LYS A 148 8.40 12.96 -10.33
C LYS A 148 8.12 12.50 -11.75
N SER A 149 7.45 11.35 -11.93
CA SER A 149 7.03 10.88 -13.26
C SER A 149 6.04 11.83 -13.94
N LEU A 150 5.15 12.44 -13.16
CA LEU A 150 4.19 13.43 -13.68
C LEU A 150 4.88 14.74 -14.07
N GLU A 151 5.86 15.21 -13.25
CA GLU A 151 6.66 16.39 -13.61
C GLU A 151 7.42 16.18 -14.91
N GLN A 152 8.01 15.00 -15.11
CA GLN A 152 8.71 14.66 -16.37
C GLN A 152 7.77 14.64 -17.59
N LEU A 153 6.48 14.43 -17.38
CA LEU A 153 5.45 14.55 -18.42
C LEU A 153 4.90 15.97 -18.58
N GLY A 154 5.42 16.94 -17.81
CA GLY A 154 5.06 18.36 -17.90
C GLY A 154 3.87 18.77 -17.03
N LEU A 155 3.44 17.93 -16.06
CA LEU A 155 2.40 18.31 -15.09
C LEU A 155 2.99 19.14 -13.96
N LYS A 156 2.22 20.12 -13.48
CA LYS A 156 2.59 20.91 -12.30
C LYS A 156 2.20 20.17 -11.03
N ILE A 157 3.13 19.98 -10.10
CA ILE A 157 2.89 19.30 -8.83
C ILE A 157 2.82 20.32 -7.70
N ASN A 158 1.78 20.24 -6.85
CA ASN A 158 1.69 21.03 -5.64
C ASN A 158 2.37 20.31 -4.47
N SER A 159 3.66 20.58 -4.31
CA SER A 159 4.48 19.95 -3.24
C SER A 159 4.02 20.25 -1.81
N LYS A 160 3.19 21.28 -1.60
CA LYS A 160 2.70 21.67 -0.27
C LYS A 160 1.51 20.83 0.23
N ASP A 161 0.82 20.14 -0.66
CA ASP A 161 -0.42 19.43 -0.35
C ASP A 161 -0.41 18.00 -0.97
N ILE A 162 0.61 17.24 -0.62
CA ILE A 162 0.71 15.83 -1.04
C ILE A 162 0.08 14.96 0.05
N THR A 163 -1.13 14.49 -0.19
CA THR A 163 -1.89 13.64 0.74
C THR A 163 -2.32 12.34 0.08
N LEU A 164 -2.28 11.24 0.83
CA LEU A 164 -2.95 10.00 0.45
C LEU A 164 -4.45 10.20 0.61
N LYS A 165 -5.24 9.54 -0.23
CA LYS A 165 -6.71 9.57 -0.11
C LYS A 165 -7.31 8.27 -0.64
N LEU A 166 -8.17 7.67 0.15
CA LEU A 166 -9.01 6.53 -0.24
C LEU A 166 -10.47 6.95 -0.25
N SER A 167 -11.24 6.43 -1.19
CA SER A 167 -12.70 6.59 -1.22
C SER A 167 -13.32 5.36 -0.58
N ILE A 168 -14.06 5.58 0.49
CA ILE A 168 -14.78 4.53 1.21
C ILE A 168 -16.25 4.61 0.78
N PRO A 169 -16.77 3.58 0.12
CA PRO A 169 -18.17 3.58 -0.32
C PRO A 169 -19.10 3.29 0.85
N LYS A 170 -20.34 3.74 0.72
CA LYS A 170 -21.39 3.53 1.73
C LYS A 170 -21.57 2.07 2.11
N ALA A 171 -21.46 1.16 1.17
CA ALA A 171 -21.55 -0.28 1.43
C ALA A 171 -20.48 -0.77 2.43
N ALA A 172 -19.24 -0.26 2.35
CA ALA A 172 -18.19 -0.61 3.31
C ALA A 172 -18.44 0.00 4.69
N GLU A 173 -18.94 1.24 4.74
CA GLU A 173 -19.35 1.86 6.01
C GLU A 173 -20.46 1.04 6.69
N ASP A 174 -21.48 0.59 5.93
CA ASP A 174 -22.60 -0.18 6.46
C ASP A 174 -22.17 -1.59 6.88
N SER A 175 -21.25 -2.23 6.13
CA SER A 175 -20.64 -3.51 6.51
C SER A 175 -19.87 -3.39 7.83
N VAL A 176 -19.04 -2.36 8.00
CA VAL A 176 -18.28 -2.14 9.25
C VAL A 176 -19.20 -1.80 10.42
N LYS A 177 -20.32 -1.09 10.19
CA LYS A 177 -21.34 -0.87 11.23
C LYS A 177 -21.97 -2.20 11.69
N GLU A 178 -22.20 -3.12 10.77
CA GLU A 178 -22.74 -4.45 11.13
C GLU A 178 -21.72 -5.26 11.92
N LEU A 179 -20.44 -5.27 11.51
CA LEU A 179 -19.36 -5.86 12.31
C LEU A 179 -19.28 -5.23 13.70
N ASN A 180 -19.40 -3.89 13.79
CA ASN A 180 -19.39 -3.20 15.06
C ASN A 180 -20.53 -3.65 15.98
N ARG A 181 -21.73 -3.86 15.46
CA ARG A 181 -22.87 -4.38 16.20
C ARG A 181 -22.68 -5.83 16.62
N SER A 182 -22.26 -6.68 15.68
CA SER A 182 -22.12 -8.13 15.89
C SER A 182 -21.06 -8.47 16.93
N TYR A 183 -19.96 -7.70 16.96
CA TYR A 183 -18.85 -7.92 17.89
C TYR A 183 -18.84 -6.95 19.08
N LEU A 184 -19.84 -6.08 19.21
CA LEU A 184 -19.97 -5.08 20.28
C LEU A 184 -18.69 -4.22 20.43
N ILE A 185 -18.12 -3.79 19.30
CA ILE A 185 -16.86 -3.03 19.28
C ILE A 185 -17.05 -1.68 19.97
N GLY A 186 -18.13 -0.97 19.68
CA GLY A 186 -18.40 0.39 20.18
C GLY A 186 -17.53 1.45 19.51
N ASN A 187 -17.36 2.59 20.18
CA ASN A 187 -16.61 3.73 19.64
C ASN A 187 -15.22 3.88 20.31
N ASN A 188 -14.94 3.12 21.37
CA ASN A 188 -13.70 3.19 22.12
C ASN A 188 -12.82 1.96 21.82
N TYR A 189 -12.19 1.97 20.65
CA TYR A 189 -11.39 0.84 20.20
C TYR A 189 -10.11 1.28 19.47
N CYS A 190 -9.17 0.36 19.41
CA CYS A 190 -7.98 0.46 18.57
C CYS A 190 -7.88 -0.74 17.64
N VAL A 191 -7.15 -0.56 16.51
CA VAL A 191 -6.96 -1.62 15.51
C VAL A 191 -5.50 -2.05 15.48
N PHE A 192 -5.26 -3.34 15.65
CA PHE A 192 -3.94 -3.94 15.49
C PHE A 192 -3.94 -4.83 14.23
N HIS A 193 -2.98 -4.57 13.33
CA HIS A 193 -2.75 -5.38 12.15
C HIS A 193 -1.37 -6.02 12.23
N PRO A 194 -1.24 -7.17 12.96
CA PRO A 194 0.04 -7.74 13.34
C PRO A 194 0.70 -8.58 12.25
N VAL A 195 0.15 -8.57 11.04
CA VAL A 195 0.60 -9.43 9.94
C VAL A 195 1.30 -8.66 8.82
N SER A 196 2.15 -9.37 8.11
CA SER A 196 2.79 -8.91 6.89
C SER A 196 3.08 -10.11 6.00
N ARG A 197 2.93 -9.95 4.70
CA ARG A 197 3.22 -10.99 3.71
C ARG A 197 4.62 -11.59 3.85
N ARG A 198 5.61 -10.83 4.32
CA ARG A 198 7.00 -11.29 4.50
C ARG A 198 7.26 -11.61 5.96
N LYS A 199 7.60 -12.87 6.26
CA LYS A 199 7.91 -13.34 7.62
C LYS A 199 8.97 -12.49 8.36
N VAL A 200 9.98 -11.99 7.62
CA VAL A 200 11.05 -11.14 8.18
C VAL A 200 10.56 -9.78 8.69
N LYS A 201 9.31 -9.40 8.40
CA LYS A 201 8.67 -8.18 8.89
C LYS A 201 7.73 -8.43 10.07
N LEU A 202 7.57 -9.68 10.53
CA LEU A 202 6.72 -9.98 11.67
C LEU A 202 7.43 -9.59 12.98
N TRP A 203 6.67 -9.08 13.92
CA TRP A 203 7.11 -8.80 15.28
C TRP A 203 6.83 -10.01 16.18
N ASN A 204 7.37 -10.05 17.39
CA ASN A 204 7.13 -11.17 18.31
C ASN A 204 5.65 -11.24 18.70
N LYS A 205 5.09 -12.43 18.72
CA LYS A 205 3.69 -12.69 19.08
C LYS A 205 3.41 -12.30 20.53
N GLU A 206 4.36 -12.63 21.40
CA GLU A 206 4.34 -12.32 22.83
C GLU A 206 4.26 -10.80 23.06
N TYR A 207 4.94 -10.02 22.25
CA TYR A 207 4.93 -8.56 22.34
C TYR A 207 3.61 -7.96 21.86
N PHE A 208 3.00 -8.56 20.84
CA PHE A 208 1.63 -8.17 20.46
C PHE A 208 0.62 -8.55 21.54
N ALA A 209 0.75 -9.73 22.17
CA ALA A 209 -0.12 -10.16 23.26
C ALA A 209 -0.01 -9.18 24.45
N GLU A 210 1.22 -8.85 24.90
CA GLU A 210 1.44 -7.86 25.96
C GLU A 210 0.80 -6.50 25.62
N LEU A 211 0.92 -6.05 24.37
CA LEU A 211 0.34 -4.78 23.95
C LEU A 211 -1.20 -4.82 23.93
N ILE A 212 -1.78 -5.93 23.51
CA ILE A 212 -3.23 -6.17 23.50
C ILE A 212 -3.77 -6.15 24.96
N ASP A 213 -3.12 -6.89 25.86
CA ASP A 213 -3.52 -6.97 27.26
C ASP A 213 -3.42 -5.61 27.96
N TYR A 214 -2.35 -4.85 27.68
CA TYR A 214 -2.17 -3.50 28.20
C TYR A 214 -3.35 -2.57 27.82
N TYR A 215 -3.70 -2.50 26.53
CA TYR A 215 -4.78 -1.59 26.10
C TYR A 215 -6.18 -2.11 26.49
N SER A 216 -6.37 -3.41 26.54
CA SER A 216 -7.61 -4.01 27.07
C SER A 216 -7.78 -3.69 28.55
N GLY A 217 -6.69 -3.73 29.34
CA GLY A 217 -6.68 -3.34 30.76
C GLY A 217 -7.02 -1.85 30.99
N LEU A 218 -6.76 -1.00 30.00
CA LEU A 218 -7.18 0.41 30.00
C LEU A 218 -8.65 0.63 29.56
N GLY A 219 -9.39 -0.45 29.27
CA GLY A 219 -10.79 -0.39 28.87
C GLY A 219 -11.04 -0.14 27.39
N LEU A 220 -10.01 -0.20 26.53
CA LEU A 220 -10.20 -0.16 25.08
C LEU A 220 -10.59 -1.54 24.54
N LYS A 221 -11.46 -1.56 23.56
CA LYS A 221 -11.67 -2.77 22.76
C LYS A 221 -10.50 -2.86 21.75
N VAL A 222 -9.74 -3.94 21.83
CA VAL A 222 -8.67 -4.19 20.86
C VAL A 222 -9.20 -5.06 19.74
N VAL A 223 -9.22 -4.53 18.54
CA VAL A 223 -9.61 -5.24 17.30
C VAL A 223 -8.37 -5.69 16.58
N VAL A 224 -8.22 -6.99 16.37
CA VAL A 224 -7.09 -7.55 15.61
C VAL A 224 -7.55 -7.98 14.22
N THR A 225 -6.74 -7.67 13.20
CA THR A 225 -7.08 -7.91 11.79
C THR A 225 -5.96 -8.59 11.03
N SER A 226 -6.31 -9.34 10.00
CA SER A 226 -5.37 -9.92 9.03
C SER A 226 -6.06 -10.12 7.67
N GLY A 227 -5.28 -10.44 6.64
CA GLY A 227 -5.82 -11.00 5.39
C GLY A 227 -6.36 -12.42 5.59
N PRO A 228 -6.98 -13.00 4.54
CA PRO A 228 -7.62 -14.33 4.61
C PRO A 228 -6.61 -15.49 4.42
N GLU A 229 -5.33 -15.23 4.26
CA GLU A 229 -4.34 -16.29 4.06
C GLU A 229 -4.16 -17.14 5.32
N LYS A 230 -4.15 -18.46 5.17
CA LYS A 230 -4.01 -19.42 6.28
C LYS A 230 -2.85 -19.10 7.22
N LYS A 231 -1.72 -18.61 6.68
CA LYS A 231 -0.53 -18.25 7.47
C LYS A 231 -0.75 -17.02 8.35
N GLU A 232 -1.50 -16.04 7.84
CA GLU A 232 -1.83 -14.83 8.59
C GLU A 232 -2.86 -15.13 9.66
N LEU A 233 -3.89 -15.93 9.33
CA LEU A 233 -4.88 -16.40 10.32
C LEU A 233 -4.23 -17.22 11.42
N SER A 234 -3.35 -18.17 11.09
CA SER A 234 -2.63 -18.96 12.10
C SER A 234 -1.77 -18.06 13.00
N TYR A 235 -1.08 -17.07 12.43
CA TYR A 235 -0.27 -16.15 13.22
C TYR A 235 -1.12 -15.30 14.17
N LEU A 236 -2.30 -14.88 13.74
CA LEU A 236 -3.24 -14.13 14.53
C LEU A 236 -3.82 -14.97 15.69
N ASN A 237 -4.20 -16.22 15.41
CA ASN A 237 -4.68 -17.16 16.43
C ASN A 237 -3.61 -17.46 17.49
N ASP A 238 -2.34 -17.55 17.08
CA ASP A 238 -1.24 -17.75 18.03
C ASP A 238 -1.06 -16.52 18.95
N ILE A 239 -1.28 -15.29 18.46
CA ILE A 239 -1.27 -14.08 19.30
C ILE A 239 -2.46 -14.13 20.27
N GLU A 240 -3.67 -14.41 19.77
CA GLU A 240 -4.87 -14.50 20.60
C GLU A 240 -4.73 -15.56 21.70
N PHE A 241 -4.09 -16.68 21.42
CA PHE A 241 -3.81 -17.73 22.40
C PHE A 241 -2.88 -17.25 23.54
N LEU A 242 -1.98 -16.32 23.25
CA LEU A 242 -1.00 -15.76 24.20
C LEU A 242 -1.59 -14.61 25.04
N THR A 243 -2.76 -14.06 24.68
CA THR A 243 -3.38 -12.96 25.43
C THR A 243 -4.16 -13.46 26.63
N GLU A 244 -4.11 -12.72 27.75
CA GLU A 244 -4.99 -12.90 28.89
C GLU A 244 -6.38 -12.29 28.61
N SER A 245 -6.41 -11.12 27.98
CA SER A 245 -7.62 -10.50 27.42
C SER A 245 -7.98 -11.13 26.08
N LYS A 246 -9.28 -11.18 25.76
CA LYS A 246 -9.73 -11.69 24.46
C LYS A 246 -9.94 -10.52 23.50
N PRO A 247 -9.03 -10.26 22.55
CA PRO A 247 -9.25 -9.25 21.55
C PRO A 247 -10.39 -9.65 20.60
N ILE A 248 -10.99 -8.67 19.95
CA ILE A 248 -11.97 -8.92 18.90
C ILE A 248 -11.22 -9.33 17.63
N ASN A 249 -11.29 -10.60 17.26
CA ASN A 249 -10.57 -11.15 16.12
C ASN A 249 -11.40 -11.06 14.85
N LEU A 250 -11.03 -10.14 13.95
CA LEU A 250 -11.60 -9.97 12.61
C LEU A 250 -10.66 -10.48 11.51
N GLY A 251 -9.78 -11.42 11.80
CA GLY A 251 -8.86 -12.02 10.83
C GLY A 251 -9.60 -12.59 9.62
N GLY A 252 -9.25 -12.11 8.42
CA GLY A 252 -9.87 -12.55 7.16
C GLY A 252 -11.32 -12.11 6.93
N GLN A 253 -11.92 -11.35 7.84
CA GLN A 253 -13.33 -10.96 7.77
C GLN A 253 -13.56 -9.58 7.16
N THR A 254 -12.51 -8.85 6.82
CA THR A 254 -12.60 -7.52 6.21
C THR A 254 -11.90 -7.48 4.86
N SER A 255 -12.52 -6.83 3.89
CA SER A 255 -11.82 -6.34 2.71
C SER A 255 -10.88 -5.19 3.08
N LEU A 256 -10.00 -4.77 2.16
CA LEU A 256 -9.10 -3.64 2.41
C LEU A 256 -9.85 -2.30 2.60
N ILE A 257 -10.99 -2.14 1.97
CA ILE A 257 -11.82 -0.93 2.11
C ILE A 257 -12.59 -0.93 3.43
N GLU A 258 -13.08 -2.08 3.87
CA GLU A 258 -13.67 -2.23 5.21
C GLU A 258 -12.61 -2.05 6.30
N LEU A 259 -11.39 -2.57 6.10
CA LEU A 259 -10.26 -2.29 6.98
C LEU A 259 -9.96 -0.77 7.04
N ALA A 260 -10.08 -0.05 5.93
CA ALA A 260 -9.92 1.40 5.91
C ALA A 260 -10.98 2.12 6.76
N GLU A 261 -12.25 1.72 6.65
CA GLU A 261 -13.31 2.28 7.49
C GLU A 261 -13.13 1.92 8.96
N LEU A 262 -12.76 0.67 9.26
CA LEU A 262 -12.47 0.23 10.61
C LEU A 262 -11.31 1.03 11.24
N ILE A 263 -10.22 1.25 10.52
CA ILE A 263 -9.09 2.05 11.00
C ILE A 263 -9.50 3.53 11.14
N LYS A 264 -10.30 4.06 10.23
CA LYS A 264 -10.79 5.46 10.27
C LYS A 264 -11.58 5.76 11.54
N GLY A 265 -12.38 4.80 12.02
CA GLY A 265 -13.16 4.94 13.26
C GLY A 265 -12.37 4.64 14.55
N ALA A 266 -11.16 4.14 14.46
CA ALA A 266 -10.36 3.76 15.62
C ALA A 266 -9.69 4.96 16.31
N ASN A 267 -9.49 4.87 17.63
CA ASN A 267 -8.74 5.85 18.40
C ASN A 267 -7.28 5.97 17.91
N PHE A 268 -6.69 4.83 17.58
CA PHE A 268 -5.37 4.71 16.96
C PHE A 268 -5.21 3.31 16.34
N PHE A 269 -4.13 3.12 15.59
CA PHE A 269 -3.77 1.80 15.09
C PHE A 269 -2.30 1.44 15.33
N VAL A 270 -2.02 0.15 15.37
CA VAL A 270 -0.67 -0.41 15.36
C VAL A 270 -0.56 -1.38 14.19
N ALA A 271 0.42 -1.19 13.34
CA ALA A 271 0.66 -2.06 12.20
C ALA A 271 2.15 -2.30 11.96
N LEU A 272 2.45 -3.36 11.24
CA LEU A 272 3.76 -3.59 10.65
C LEU A 272 3.91 -2.77 9.35
N ASP A 273 5.09 -2.79 8.75
CA ASP A 273 5.33 -2.33 7.38
C ASP A 273 4.50 -3.20 6.40
N SER A 274 3.24 -2.84 6.24
CA SER A 274 2.20 -3.56 5.49
C SER A 274 1.19 -2.58 4.88
N VAL A 275 0.21 -3.08 4.13
CA VAL A 275 -0.84 -2.26 3.53
C VAL A 275 -1.65 -1.48 4.58
N ALA A 276 -1.89 -2.05 5.76
CA ALA A 276 -2.66 -1.42 6.83
C ALA A 276 -2.05 -0.09 7.29
N SER A 277 -0.71 0.01 7.35
CA SER A 277 -0.03 1.25 7.70
C SER A 277 -0.27 2.37 6.68
N HIS A 278 -0.30 2.04 5.40
CA HIS A 278 -0.59 3.00 4.33
C HIS A 278 -2.08 3.38 4.29
N ILE A 279 -2.95 2.43 4.60
CA ILE A 279 -4.39 2.68 4.78
C ILE A 279 -4.60 3.67 5.93
N GLY A 280 -3.99 3.44 7.10
CA GLY A 280 -4.06 4.35 8.25
C GLY A 280 -3.63 5.78 7.89
N ALA A 281 -2.56 5.92 7.09
CA ALA A 281 -2.13 7.21 6.57
C ALA A 281 -3.16 7.85 5.63
N ALA A 282 -3.81 7.06 4.79
CA ALA A 282 -4.77 7.56 3.81
C ALA A 282 -6.11 7.98 4.42
N VAL A 283 -6.49 7.37 5.55
CA VAL A 283 -7.72 7.74 6.29
C VAL A 283 -7.47 8.72 7.42
N GLY A 284 -6.20 9.08 7.69
CA GLY A 284 -5.83 10.12 8.66
C GLY A 284 -5.83 9.68 10.11
N THR A 285 -5.89 8.39 10.41
CA THR A 285 -5.86 7.87 11.77
C THR A 285 -4.43 7.90 12.32
N LYS A 286 -4.27 8.36 13.56
CA LYS A 286 -2.97 8.31 14.25
C LYS A 286 -2.57 6.88 14.58
N GLY A 287 -1.27 6.62 14.61
CA GLY A 287 -0.83 5.27 14.92
C GLY A 287 0.67 5.06 14.93
N VAL A 288 1.05 3.83 15.16
CA VAL A 288 2.44 3.39 15.15
C VAL A 288 2.64 2.32 14.08
N THR A 289 3.72 2.46 13.33
CA THR A 289 4.15 1.44 12.36
C THR A 289 5.54 0.93 12.70
N LEU A 290 5.66 -0.40 12.80
CA LEU A 290 6.92 -1.08 13.09
C LEU A 290 7.65 -1.43 11.79
N PHE A 291 8.84 -0.87 11.62
CA PHE A 291 9.68 -1.10 10.45
C PHE A 291 10.85 -2.04 10.78
N GLY A 292 10.90 -3.17 10.10
CA GLY A 292 11.99 -4.13 10.14
C GLY A 292 13.04 -3.84 9.05
N PRO A 293 13.23 -4.77 8.09
CA PRO A 293 14.32 -4.69 7.09
C PRO A 293 14.10 -3.68 5.96
N SER A 294 12.93 -3.05 5.88
CA SER A 294 12.65 -2.02 4.88
C SER A 294 13.20 -0.66 5.33
N LYS A 295 13.58 0.18 4.36
CA LYS A 295 14.03 1.55 4.61
C LYS A 295 12.83 2.47 4.86
N PRO A 296 12.63 3.02 6.06
CA PRO A 296 11.49 3.92 6.34
C PRO A 296 11.51 5.16 5.47
N GLU A 297 12.70 5.68 5.14
CA GLU A 297 12.87 6.86 4.29
C GLU A 297 12.18 6.70 2.93
N ASN A 298 12.13 5.48 2.42
CA ASN A 298 11.54 5.18 1.12
C ASN A 298 10.07 4.75 1.19
N TRP A 299 9.66 4.10 2.29
CA TRP A 299 8.42 3.32 2.34
C TRP A 299 7.52 3.59 3.54
N ARG A 300 7.87 4.50 4.46
CA ARG A 300 7.01 4.82 5.61
C ARG A 300 5.61 5.26 5.15
N PRO A 301 4.56 5.11 5.98
CA PRO A 301 3.28 5.75 5.72
C PRO A 301 3.47 7.25 5.47
N TRP A 302 2.83 7.77 4.44
CA TRP A 302 2.93 9.18 4.06
C TRP A 302 1.95 10.02 4.87
N ALA A 303 2.23 10.20 6.16
CA ALA A 303 1.44 10.99 7.09
C ALA A 303 2.33 11.50 8.23
N LYS A 304 1.93 12.60 8.88
CA LYS A 304 2.66 13.20 10.01
C LYS A 304 2.24 12.64 11.36
N ASN A 305 1.02 12.14 11.46
CA ASN A 305 0.40 11.59 12.67
C ASN A 305 0.64 10.09 12.90
N ILE A 306 1.62 9.53 12.19
CA ILE A 306 2.04 8.13 12.37
C ILE A 306 3.50 8.11 12.80
N SER A 307 3.75 7.52 13.97
CA SER A 307 5.09 7.30 14.47
C SER A 307 5.70 6.05 13.84
N ILE A 308 6.95 6.17 13.40
CA ILE A 308 7.70 5.07 12.82
C ILE A 308 8.70 4.59 13.84
N ILE A 309 8.56 3.34 14.28
CA ILE A 309 9.53 2.70 15.14
C ILE A 309 10.34 1.72 14.29
N SER A 310 11.61 1.99 14.16
CA SER A 310 12.57 1.13 13.47
C SER A 310 13.76 0.88 14.36
N ARG A 311 14.60 -0.06 13.97
CA ARG A 311 15.90 -0.29 14.61
C ARG A 311 16.75 0.99 14.56
N ASN A 312 17.56 1.24 15.59
CA ASN A 312 18.46 2.40 15.63
C ASN A 312 19.47 2.36 14.48
N LYS A 313 19.78 3.55 13.92
CA LYS A 313 20.75 3.70 12.81
C LYS A 313 22.16 3.24 13.13
N ASN A 314 22.52 3.14 14.42
CA ASN A 314 23.87 2.73 14.88
C ASN A 314 24.05 1.21 14.99
N GLU A 315 22.98 0.44 14.85
CA GLU A 315 23.08 -1.01 14.73
C GLU A 315 23.16 -1.32 13.24
N GLU A 316 24.21 -2.03 12.79
CA GLU A 316 24.42 -2.38 11.39
C GLU A 316 23.09 -2.75 10.72
N TYR A 317 22.76 -2.01 9.66
CA TYR A 317 21.57 -2.30 8.85
C TYR A 317 21.61 -3.78 8.53
N CYS A 318 20.58 -4.49 8.99
CA CYS A 318 20.28 -5.82 8.50
C CYS A 318 20.40 -5.78 6.98
N SER A 319 21.54 -6.12 6.44
CA SER A 319 21.73 -6.16 5.00
C SER A 319 20.64 -7.08 4.46
N LEU A 320 19.88 -6.62 3.49
CA LEU A 320 18.75 -7.35 2.91
C LEU A 320 19.09 -8.79 2.49
N HIS A 321 20.35 -9.14 2.44
CA HIS A 321 20.89 -10.39 1.93
C HIS A 321 21.24 -11.41 3.02
N GLY A 322 21.58 -11.00 4.24
CA GLY A 322 21.98 -11.92 5.31
C GLY A 322 20.85 -12.48 6.17
N HIS A 323 19.64 -11.87 6.12
CA HIS A 323 18.51 -12.27 6.95
C HIS A 323 17.37 -12.98 6.19
N LEU A 324 17.55 -13.22 4.90
CA LEU A 324 16.55 -13.92 4.06
C LEU A 324 16.53 -15.43 4.27
N GLU A 325 17.62 -15.99 4.82
CA GLU A 325 17.75 -17.42 5.04
C GLU A 325 17.60 -17.77 6.53
N GLY A 326 16.36 -17.97 6.97
CA GLY A 326 16.04 -18.78 8.14
C GLY A 326 15.93 -18.07 9.50
N LYS A 327 16.30 -16.80 9.66
CA LYS A 327 16.15 -16.08 10.95
C LYS A 327 15.02 -15.06 10.87
N SER A 328 13.79 -15.52 11.10
CA SER A 328 12.61 -14.66 11.22
C SER A 328 12.74 -13.72 12.43
N ASN A 329 12.22 -12.50 12.32
CA ASN A 329 11.98 -11.54 13.41
C ASN A 329 13.15 -10.78 14.01
N GLN A 330 14.41 -11.03 13.64
CA GLN A 330 15.56 -10.40 14.29
C GLN A 330 15.59 -8.87 14.19
N CYS A 331 14.99 -8.28 13.16
CA CYS A 331 14.99 -6.81 13.01
C CYS A 331 13.99 -6.10 13.92
N LEU A 332 12.94 -6.78 14.39
CA LEU A 332 11.89 -6.21 15.22
C LEU A 332 11.97 -6.65 16.69
N CYS A 333 12.73 -7.70 17.03
CA CYS A 333 12.83 -8.19 18.41
C CYS A 333 13.39 -7.14 19.40
N TYR A 334 14.12 -6.13 18.91
CA TYR A 334 14.64 -5.03 19.74
C TYR A 334 13.60 -3.92 20.02
N ILE A 335 12.44 -3.98 19.41
CA ILE A 335 11.35 -3.06 19.70
C ILE A 335 10.50 -3.66 20.81
N SER A 336 10.58 -3.09 22.02
CA SER A 336 9.77 -3.55 23.15
C SER A 336 8.35 -2.98 23.07
N PRO A 337 7.32 -3.66 23.66
CA PRO A 337 5.97 -3.11 23.79
C PRO A 337 5.94 -1.77 24.51
N LYS A 338 6.74 -1.58 25.54
CA LYS A 338 6.89 -0.29 26.27
C LYS A 338 7.26 0.87 25.34
N LYS A 339 8.12 0.63 24.32
CA LYS A 339 8.48 1.66 23.34
C LYS A 339 7.28 2.03 22.45
N VAL A 340 6.46 1.05 22.07
CA VAL A 340 5.25 1.27 21.28
C VAL A 340 4.22 2.06 22.09
N ILE A 341 4.00 1.69 23.34
CA ILE A 341 3.09 2.39 24.29
C ILE A 341 3.52 3.85 24.41
N LYS A 342 4.80 4.13 24.72
CA LYS A 342 5.32 5.49 24.87
C LYS A 342 5.09 6.34 23.63
N GLU A 343 5.26 5.77 22.42
CA GLU A 343 5.03 6.50 21.18
C GLU A 343 3.54 6.77 20.94
N LEU A 344 2.65 5.85 21.31
CA LEU A 344 1.20 6.06 21.22
C LEU A 344 0.72 7.12 22.22
N GLU A 345 1.25 7.14 23.46
CA GLU A 345 0.97 8.17 24.45
C GLU A 345 1.39 9.55 23.92
N ARG A 346 2.59 9.66 23.33
CA ARG A 346 3.09 10.90 22.70
C ARG A 346 2.21 11.39 21.55
N LEU A 347 1.57 10.50 20.82
CA LEU A 347 0.64 10.86 19.74
C LEU A 347 -0.74 11.27 20.28
N ASN A 348 -1.04 10.94 21.53
CA ASN A 348 -2.30 11.26 22.20
C ASN A 348 -2.24 12.56 23.02
N SER A 349 -1.02 12.98 23.42
CA SER A 349 -0.72 14.29 24.02
C SER A 349 -0.67 15.38 22.97
#